data_25332f6e0197f276928cb86526b060ff
#
_entry.id   25332f6e0197f276928cb86526b060ff
#
_cell.length_a   1.000
_cell.length_b   1.000
_cell.length_c   1.000
_cell.angle_alpha   90.00
_cell.angle_beta   90.00
_cell.angle_gamma   90.00
#
_symmetry.space_group_name_H-M   'P 1'
#
loop_
_entity.id
_entity.type
_entity.pdbx_description
1 polymer ?
#
loop_
_entity_poly.entity_id
_entity_poly.type
_entity_poly.pdbx_seq_one_letter_code
_entity_poly.pdbx_strand_id
1 'polypeptide(L)'
;MSVIVCGSVAYDNLMEFEGNFGDYILPDQIHILSVAFTVPNLRKEFGGCAGNIAYNLKLLGMDPIVNAAVGQDFDTYHQWLQQNDISTDNIKVIEDKYTPQCFITTDANNNQLTSFHPGAMDDSHLNPIPDRNDIEIAIIAPDGKLGTIRHAEEIHEKNIPLIFDPGQGIVLFNKEEISKLVGMADYVVLNEYESTLLAKIMGEDIAEIAKTLTAAVVTKGANGSDILVDGDLMHIEPISVEHVAEPTGCGD
;
A
#
# COMPACT_ATOMS: atom_id res chain seq x y z
N MET A 1 10.77 3.72 19.39
CA MET A 1 9.43 4.07 18.92
C MET A 1 8.88 2.86 18.19
N SER A 2 7.82 2.25 18.74
CA SER A 2 7.16 1.09 18.14
C SER A 2 6.02 1.56 17.23
N VAL A 3 6.07 1.17 15.97
CA VAL A 3 5.08 1.54 14.95
C VAL A 3 4.41 0.27 14.44
N ILE A 4 3.09 0.15 14.56
CA ILE A 4 2.38 -0.95 13.93
C ILE A 4 2.00 -0.57 12.50
N VAL A 5 2.25 -1.47 11.55
CA VAL A 5 1.94 -1.29 10.13
C VAL A 5 0.99 -2.42 9.69
N CYS A 6 -0.25 -2.06 9.44
CA CYS A 6 -1.27 -2.95 8.87
C CYS A 6 -1.32 -2.75 7.36
N GLY A 7 -1.19 -3.82 6.59
CA GLY A 7 -1.20 -3.73 5.14
C GLY A 7 -0.65 -4.98 4.48
N SER A 8 -0.49 -4.92 3.16
CA SER A 8 -0.03 -6.06 2.38
C SER A 8 1.45 -6.38 2.61
N VAL A 9 1.76 -7.67 2.67
CA VAL A 9 3.08 -8.26 2.47
C VAL A 9 2.95 -9.13 1.23
N ALA A 10 3.62 -8.78 0.14
CA ALA A 10 3.36 -9.35 -1.18
C ALA A 10 4.64 -9.66 -1.93
N TYR A 11 4.55 -10.48 -2.95
CA TYR A 11 5.62 -10.65 -3.94
C TYR A 11 5.29 -9.87 -5.20
N ASP A 12 6.30 -9.16 -5.73
CA ASP A 12 6.24 -8.53 -7.05
C ASP A 12 7.00 -9.37 -8.07
N ASN A 13 6.27 -9.93 -9.03
CA ASN A 13 6.83 -10.70 -10.13
C ASN A 13 6.96 -9.76 -11.33
N LEU A 14 8.19 -9.29 -11.57
CA LEU A 14 8.51 -8.30 -12.60
C LEU A 14 8.98 -9.02 -13.86
N MET A 15 8.32 -8.79 -14.97
CA MET A 15 8.57 -9.42 -16.26
C MET A 15 8.82 -8.35 -17.32
N GLU A 16 9.81 -8.57 -18.17
CA GLU A 16 10.17 -7.67 -19.26
C GLU A 16 9.82 -8.33 -20.60
N PHE A 17 8.97 -7.64 -21.38
CA PHE A 17 8.63 -8.03 -22.73
C PHE A 17 9.40 -7.16 -23.72
N GLU A 18 10.23 -7.78 -24.57
CA GLU A 18 11.12 -7.06 -25.50
C GLU A 18 10.38 -6.44 -26.69
N GLY A 19 9.08 -6.69 -26.88
CA GLY A 19 8.22 -6.10 -27.90
C GLY A 19 7.33 -4.99 -27.35
N ASN A 20 6.39 -4.51 -28.17
CA ASN A 20 5.37 -3.54 -27.74
C ASN A 20 4.01 -4.22 -27.68
N PHE A 21 3.23 -3.99 -26.62
CA PHE A 21 1.88 -4.56 -26.49
C PHE A 21 0.96 -4.18 -27.66
N GLY A 22 1.12 -2.95 -28.19
CA GLY A 22 0.33 -2.47 -29.31
C GLY A 22 0.51 -3.26 -30.61
N ASP A 23 1.59 -4.02 -30.76
CA ASP A 23 1.83 -4.87 -31.93
C ASP A 23 1.06 -6.21 -31.83
N TYR A 24 0.62 -6.59 -30.64
CA TYR A 24 -0.04 -7.87 -30.33
C TYR A 24 -1.50 -7.70 -29.94
N ILE A 25 -1.85 -6.59 -29.28
CA ILE A 25 -3.20 -6.31 -28.82
C ILE A 25 -3.90 -5.46 -29.89
N LEU A 26 -4.85 -6.08 -30.61
CA LEU A 26 -5.62 -5.40 -31.66
C LEU A 26 -6.86 -4.74 -31.02
N PRO A 27 -6.96 -3.40 -30.98
CA PRO A 27 -8.06 -2.70 -30.31
C PRO A 27 -9.47 -3.12 -30.82
N ASP A 28 -9.59 -3.35 -32.12
CA ASP A 28 -10.86 -3.75 -32.74
C ASP A 28 -11.27 -5.19 -32.45
N GLN A 29 -10.36 -6.03 -31.89
CA GLN A 29 -10.58 -7.44 -31.61
C GLN A 29 -10.45 -7.78 -30.13
N ILE A 30 -10.54 -6.79 -29.26
CA ILE A 30 -10.37 -6.97 -27.79
C ILE A 30 -11.39 -7.94 -27.20
N HIS A 31 -12.58 -8.05 -27.83
CA HIS A 31 -13.66 -8.96 -27.40
C HIS A 31 -13.36 -10.46 -27.61
N ILE A 32 -12.31 -10.78 -28.39
CA ILE A 32 -11.82 -12.15 -28.63
C ILE A 32 -10.34 -12.27 -28.32
N LEU A 33 -9.83 -11.43 -27.43
CA LEU A 33 -8.41 -11.33 -27.10
C LEU A 33 -7.85 -12.67 -26.60
N SER A 34 -6.83 -13.17 -27.29
CA SER A 34 -6.00 -14.31 -26.86
C SER A 34 -4.56 -14.00 -27.22
N VAL A 35 -3.79 -13.49 -26.28
CA VAL A 35 -2.41 -13.05 -26.49
C VAL A 35 -1.50 -13.73 -25.49
N ALA A 36 -0.32 -14.16 -25.95
CA ALA A 36 0.76 -14.68 -25.13
C ALA A 36 2.02 -13.88 -25.36
N PHE A 37 2.63 -13.38 -24.31
CA PHE A 37 3.93 -12.72 -24.36
C PHE A 37 5.02 -13.67 -23.87
N THR A 38 6.09 -13.81 -24.65
CA THR A 38 7.30 -14.49 -24.18
C THR A 38 8.16 -13.47 -23.45
N VAL A 39 8.38 -13.69 -22.16
CA VAL A 39 9.18 -12.82 -21.30
C VAL A 39 10.48 -13.55 -20.92
N PRO A 40 11.64 -13.10 -21.42
CA PRO A 40 12.91 -13.77 -21.16
C PRO A 40 13.38 -13.60 -19.71
N ASN A 41 12.98 -12.51 -19.05
CA ASN A 41 13.40 -12.17 -17.71
C ASN A 41 12.21 -12.17 -16.75
N LEU A 42 12.39 -12.81 -15.59
CA LEU A 42 11.48 -12.80 -14.45
C LEU A 42 12.29 -12.51 -13.19
N ARG A 43 11.97 -11.44 -12.50
CA ARG A 43 12.45 -11.14 -11.14
C ARG A 43 11.30 -11.27 -10.15
N LYS A 44 11.57 -11.90 -9.03
CA LYS A 44 10.65 -11.93 -7.89
C LYS A 44 11.24 -11.08 -6.77
N GLU A 45 10.54 -10.00 -6.44
CA GLU A 45 10.97 -9.05 -5.41
C GLU A 45 10.05 -9.13 -4.20
N PHE A 46 10.55 -8.67 -3.05
CA PHE A 46 9.77 -8.50 -1.85
C PHE A 46 9.06 -7.14 -1.91
N GLY A 47 7.75 -7.14 -1.81
CA GLY A 47 6.91 -5.98 -1.96
C GLY A 47 5.73 -5.98 -0.98
N GLY A 48 4.70 -5.22 -1.32
CA GLY A 48 3.56 -4.96 -0.44
C GLY A 48 3.83 -3.80 0.51
N CYS A 49 2.81 -2.94 0.66
CA CYS A 49 2.97 -1.65 1.34
C CYS A 49 3.46 -1.82 2.79
N ALA A 50 2.91 -2.78 3.55
CA ALA A 50 3.39 -2.98 4.93
C ALA A 50 4.83 -3.50 4.99
N GLY A 51 5.24 -4.35 4.05
CA GLY A 51 6.62 -4.83 3.96
C GLY A 51 7.60 -3.69 3.67
N ASN A 52 7.27 -2.86 2.69
CA ASN A 52 8.09 -1.72 2.28
C ASN A 52 8.18 -0.65 3.38
N ILE A 53 7.04 -0.27 3.97
CA ILE A 53 6.99 0.70 5.08
C ILE A 53 7.81 0.18 6.27
N ALA A 54 7.65 -1.08 6.66
CA ALA A 54 8.39 -1.66 7.77
C ALA A 54 9.91 -1.66 7.52
N TYR A 55 10.33 -1.99 6.30
CA TYR A 55 11.75 -1.93 5.93
C TYR A 55 12.30 -0.50 6.03
N ASN A 56 11.57 0.49 5.50
CA ASN A 56 11.97 1.90 5.58
C ASN A 56 12.00 2.42 7.02
N LEU A 57 11.01 2.08 7.85
CA LEU A 57 11.00 2.41 9.27
C LEU A 57 12.23 1.82 10.01
N LYS A 58 12.59 0.58 9.67
CA LYS A 58 13.80 -0.05 10.24
C LYS A 58 15.07 0.68 9.86
N LEU A 59 15.22 1.10 8.60
CA LEU A 59 16.35 1.91 8.14
C LEU A 59 16.41 3.27 8.85
N LEU A 60 15.27 3.83 9.27
CA LEU A 60 15.18 5.06 10.07
C LEU A 60 15.39 4.82 11.57
N GLY A 61 15.73 3.59 11.99
CA GLY A 61 16.00 3.24 13.39
C GLY A 61 14.77 3.06 14.26
N MET A 62 13.60 2.85 13.66
CA MET A 62 12.36 2.54 14.37
C MET A 62 12.18 1.03 14.55
N ASP A 63 11.18 0.64 15.32
CA ASP A 63 10.83 -0.76 15.58
C ASP A 63 9.43 -1.08 15.00
N PRO A 64 9.37 -1.50 13.72
CA PRO A 64 8.10 -1.79 13.06
C PRO A 64 7.51 -3.12 13.52
N ILE A 65 6.20 -3.15 13.72
CA ILE A 65 5.38 -4.34 13.97
C ILE A 65 4.52 -4.54 12.74
N VAL A 66 4.85 -5.53 11.91
CA VAL A 66 4.07 -5.84 10.71
C VAL A 66 2.85 -6.66 11.08
N ASN A 67 1.65 -6.13 10.82
CA ASN A 67 0.38 -6.82 11.02
C ASN A 67 -0.24 -7.15 9.66
N ALA A 68 -0.02 -8.36 9.18
CA ALA A 68 -0.39 -8.79 7.83
C ALA A 68 -0.88 -10.25 7.81
N ALA A 69 -1.53 -10.64 6.71
CA ALA A 69 -1.83 -12.04 6.41
C ALA A 69 -1.10 -12.49 5.14
N VAL A 70 -0.45 -13.64 5.22
CA VAL A 70 0.37 -14.24 4.17
C VAL A 70 -0.02 -15.70 3.95
N GLY A 71 0.42 -16.30 2.86
CA GLY A 71 0.08 -17.67 2.52
C GLY A 71 1.20 -18.68 2.79
N GLN A 72 0.96 -19.92 2.32
CA GLN A 72 1.84 -21.07 2.50
C GLN A 72 3.22 -20.93 1.85
N ASP A 73 3.42 -19.94 0.99
CA ASP A 73 4.66 -19.67 0.24
C ASP A 73 5.47 -18.49 0.85
N PHE A 74 5.23 -18.16 2.12
CA PHE A 74 5.83 -17.02 2.80
C PHE A 74 7.29 -17.23 3.23
N ASP A 75 7.79 -18.44 3.30
CA ASP A 75 9.09 -18.81 3.91
C ASP A 75 10.27 -17.94 3.45
N THR A 76 10.36 -17.65 2.14
CA THR A 76 11.46 -16.84 1.60
C THR A 76 11.38 -15.40 2.05
N TYR A 77 10.18 -14.83 2.09
CA TYR A 77 9.97 -13.47 2.59
C TYR A 77 10.20 -13.41 4.11
N HIS A 78 9.74 -14.42 4.85
CA HIS A 78 10.00 -14.55 6.29
C HIS A 78 11.49 -14.47 6.59
N GLN A 79 12.32 -15.25 5.88
CA GLN A 79 13.77 -15.21 6.04
C GLN A 79 14.36 -13.83 5.75
N TRP A 80 13.86 -13.14 4.71
CA TRP A 80 14.33 -11.80 4.36
C TRP A 80 13.96 -10.78 5.45
N LEU A 81 12.74 -10.81 6.00
CA LEU A 81 12.35 -9.95 7.11
C LEU A 81 13.23 -10.17 8.33
N GLN A 82 13.50 -11.43 8.68
CA GLN A 82 14.40 -11.77 9.80
C GLN A 82 15.85 -11.26 9.57
N GLN A 83 16.38 -11.36 8.35
CA GLN A 83 17.72 -10.85 8.01
C GLN A 83 17.81 -9.32 8.13
N ASN A 84 16.70 -8.62 8.04
CA ASN A 84 16.60 -7.18 8.22
C ASN A 84 16.13 -6.78 9.63
N ASP A 85 16.16 -7.71 10.60
CA ASP A 85 15.72 -7.49 11.99
C ASP A 85 14.27 -6.96 12.11
N ILE A 86 13.38 -7.38 11.21
CA ILE A 86 11.95 -7.06 11.25
C ILE A 86 11.21 -8.26 11.84
N SER A 87 10.48 -8.05 12.95
CA SER A 87 9.70 -9.12 13.60
C SER A 87 8.55 -9.58 12.70
N THR A 88 8.33 -10.90 12.70
CA THR A 88 7.23 -11.57 12.00
C THR A 88 6.16 -12.12 12.95
N ASP A 89 6.24 -11.80 14.24
CA ASP A 89 5.37 -12.34 15.28
C ASP A 89 3.89 -12.01 15.07
N ASN A 90 3.60 -10.90 14.39
CA ASN A 90 2.25 -10.46 14.07
C ASN A 90 1.87 -10.69 12.60
N ILE A 91 2.60 -11.53 11.88
CA ILE A 91 2.24 -11.96 10.53
C ILE A 91 1.52 -13.31 10.62
N LYS A 92 0.27 -13.34 10.17
CA LYS A 92 -0.56 -14.56 10.20
C LYS A 92 -0.42 -15.34 8.90
N VAL A 93 -0.04 -16.61 9.00
CA VAL A 93 -0.02 -17.52 7.86
C VAL A 93 -1.40 -18.17 7.69
N ILE A 94 -1.95 -18.11 6.48
CA ILE A 94 -3.18 -18.78 6.04
C ILE A 94 -2.77 -19.96 5.14
N GLU A 95 -2.79 -21.17 5.68
CA GLU A 95 -2.13 -22.35 5.09
C GLU A 95 -2.75 -22.83 3.76
N ASP A 96 -4.00 -22.50 3.48
CA ASP A 96 -4.72 -22.89 2.25
C ASP A 96 -4.72 -21.81 1.15
N LYS A 97 -4.00 -20.71 1.40
CA LYS A 97 -3.86 -19.59 0.44
C LYS A 97 -2.39 -19.34 0.08
N TYR A 98 -2.21 -18.56 -0.99
CA TYR A 98 -0.90 -17.99 -1.34
C TYR A 98 -0.75 -16.61 -0.73
N THR A 99 0.50 -16.22 -0.48
CA THR A 99 0.87 -14.82 -0.19
C THR A 99 0.41 -13.92 -1.35
N PRO A 100 -0.03 -12.68 -1.09
CA PRO A 100 -0.37 -11.74 -2.15
C PRO A 100 0.72 -11.64 -3.21
N GLN A 101 0.34 -11.56 -4.48
CA GLN A 101 1.30 -11.48 -5.59
C GLN A 101 0.83 -10.49 -6.65
N CYS A 102 1.75 -9.63 -7.05
CA CYS A 102 1.62 -8.77 -8.21
C CYS A 102 2.40 -9.36 -9.38
N PHE A 103 1.81 -9.43 -10.56
CA PHE A 103 2.44 -9.85 -11.81
C PHE A 103 2.45 -8.66 -12.75
N ILE A 104 3.63 -8.09 -12.98
CA ILE A 104 3.81 -6.86 -13.76
C ILE A 104 4.64 -7.21 -14.99
N THR A 105 4.03 -7.07 -16.16
CA THR A 105 4.74 -7.20 -17.44
C THR A 105 4.92 -5.82 -18.03
N THR A 106 6.16 -5.43 -18.29
CA THR A 106 6.51 -4.13 -18.88
C THR A 106 7.01 -4.34 -20.30
N ASP A 107 6.49 -3.56 -21.25
CA ASP A 107 6.91 -3.59 -22.65
C ASP A 107 8.09 -2.63 -22.94
N ALA A 108 8.62 -2.67 -24.16
CA ALA A 108 9.75 -1.83 -24.57
C ALA A 108 9.46 -0.32 -24.52
N ASN A 109 8.20 0.09 -24.45
CA ASN A 109 7.77 1.48 -24.34
C ASN A 109 7.37 1.86 -22.89
N ASN A 110 7.71 1.02 -21.89
CA ASN A 110 7.35 1.18 -20.49
C ASN A 110 5.82 1.16 -20.21
N ASN A 111 5.02 0.57 -21.11
CA ASN A 111 3.63 0.26 -20.78
C ASN A 111 3.59 -0.98 -19.91
N GLN A 112 2.64 -1.02 -18.96
CA GLN A 112 2.53 -2.12 -18.00
C GLN A 112 1.17 -2.82 -18.09
N LEU A 113 1.21 -4.16 -18.04
CA LEU A 113 0.07 -5.01 -17.76
C LEU A 113 0.25 -5.62 -16.39
N THR A 114 -0.64 -5.25 -15.46
CA THR A 114 -0.55 -5.70 -14.07
C THR A 114 -1.74 -6.57 -13.71
N SER A 115 -1.46 -7.71 -13.09
CA SER A 115 -2.45 -8.57 -12.47
C SER A 115 -2.10 -8.74 -10.99
N PHE A 116 -3.04 -8.47 -10.10
CA PHE A 116 -2.86 -8.61 -8.66
C PHE A 116 -3.71 -9.76 -8.13
N HIS A 117 -3.05 -10.69 -7.43
CA HIS A 117 -3.70 -11.78 -6.69
C HIS A 117 -3.65 -11.46 -5.19
N PRO A 118 -4.79 -11.15 -4.54
CA PRO A 118 -4.81 -10.76 -3.13
C PRO A 118 -4.48 -11.90 -2.16
N GLY A 119 -4.78 -13.14 -2.54
CA GLY A 119 -4.44 -14.32 -1.74
C GLY A 119 -4.92 -14.22 -0.29
N ALA A 120 -3.98 -14.42 0.66
CA ALA A 120 -4.25 -14.37 2.09
C ALA A 120 -4.59 -12.97 2.61
N MET A 121 -4.25 -11.90 1.87
CA MET A 121 -4.57 -10.51 2.25
C MET A 121 -6.07 -10.29 2.46
N ASP A 122 -6.93 -10.98 1.72
CA ASP A 122 -8.38 -10.90 1.89
C ASP A 122 -8.86 -11.37 3.28
N ASP A 123 -8.01 -12.15 3.97
CA ASP A 123 -8.27 -12.67 5.32
C ASP A 123 -7.50 -11.93 6.41
N SER A 124 -6.89 -10.78 6.11
CA SER A 124 -6.13 -9.98 7.10
C SER A 124 -6.97 -9.60 8.32
N HIS A 125 -8.30 -9.50 8.15
CA HIS A 125 -9.24 -9.32 9.25
C HIS A 125 -9.19 -10.45 10.31
N LEU A 126 -8.64 -11.63 10.00
CA LEU A 126 -8.44 -12.71 10.96
C LEU A 126 -7.20 -12.52 11.85
N ASN A 127 -6.42 -11.46 11.60
CA ASN A 127 -5.22 -11.11 12.37
C ASN A 127 -5.47 -9.83 13.18
N PRO A 128 -5.92 -9.91 14.44
CA PRO A 128 -6.27 -8.73 15.23
C PRO A 128 -5.05 -7.91 15.61
N ILE A 129 -5.26 -6.65 15.94
CA ILE A 129 -4.23 -5.77 16.51
C ILE A 129 -3.76 -6.34 17.86
N PRO A 130 -2.44 -6.56 18.06
CA PRO A 130 -1.92 -7.18 19.27
C PRO A 130 -2.22 -6.32 20.50
N ASP A 131 -2.38 -6.99 21.63
CA ASP A 131 -2.60 -6.32 22.93
C ASP A 131 -1.25 -5.90 23.52
N ARG A 132 -0.72 -4.76 23.06
CA ARG A 132 0.55 -4.17 23.47
C ARG A 132 0.34 -2.71 23.85
N ASN A 133 1.04 -2.27 24.90
CA ASN A 133 0.96 -0.90 25.41
C ASN A 133 2.09 0.02 24.92
N ASP A 134 3.02 -0.52 24.12
CA ASP A 134 4.20 0.19 23.60
C ASP A 134 4.05 0.66 22.15
N ILE A 135 2.88 0.46 21.54
CA ILE A 135 2.57 0.97 20.20
C ILE A 135 2.28 2.46 20.31
N GLU A 136 3.12 3.28 19.69
CA GLU A 136 3.03 4.74 19.77
C GLU A 136 2.20 5.34 18.61
N ILE A 137 2.18 4.66 17.45
CA ILE A 137 1.43 5.06 16.28
C ILE A 137 1.13 3.85 15.40
N ALA A 138 0.02 3.90 14.70
CA ALA A 138 -0.40 2.90 13.74
C ALA A 138 -0.42 3.48 12.32
N ILE A 139 -0.07 2.66 11.34
CA ILE A 139 -0.23 2.94 9.92
C ILE A 139 -1.15 1.87 9.34
N ILE A 140 -2.23 2.28 8.69
CA ILE A 140 -3.03 1.40 7.84
C ILE A 140 -2.73 1.77 6.39
N ALA A 141 -2.02 0.88 5.73
CA ALA A 141 -1.70 0.91 4.31
C ALA A 141 -2.66 -0.01 3.53
N PRO A 142 -2.62 -0.04 2.20
CA PRO A 142 -3.47 -0.90 1.38
C PRO A 142 -3.49 -2.36 1.82
N ASP A 143 -4.69 -2.86 2.11
CA ASP A 143 -4.97 -4.20 2.63
C ASP A 143 -6.33 -4.72 2.14
N GLY A 144 -6.71 -5.93 2.53
CA GLY A 144 -8.06 -6.46 2.33
C GLY A 144 -9.12 -5.56 3.01
N LYS A 145 -10.24 -5.32 2.33
CA LYS A 145 -11.29 -4.40 2.79
C LYS A 145 -11.71 -4.65 4.24
N LEU A 146 -11.98 -5.91 4.58
CA LEU A 146 -12.43 -6.28 5.94
C LEU A 146 -11.33 -6.07 6.97
N GLY A 147 -10.07 -6.32 6.60
CA GLY A 147 -8.91 -6.08 7.45
C GLY A 147 -8.75 -4.60 7.75
N THR A 148 -8.76 -3.76 6.72
CA THR A 148 -8.68 -2.30 6.87
C THR A 148 -9.72 -1.75 7.85
N ILE A 149 -11.00 -2.15 7.68
CA ILE A 149 -12.09 -1.69 8.56
C ILE A 149 -11.87 -2.16 9.99
N ARG A 150 -11.59 -3.45 10.19
CA ARG A 150 -11.42 -4.03 11.51
C ARG A 150 -10.21 -3.45 12.24
N HIS A 151 -9.08 -3.36 11.56
CA HIS A 151 -7.86 -2.81 12.17
C HIS A 151 -8.03 -1.34 12.55
N ALA A 152 -8.71 -0.53 11.72
CA ALA A 152 -9.01 0.86 12.07
C ALA A 152 -9.90 0.96 13.32
N GLU A 153 -10.94 0.12 13.43
CA GLU A 153 -11.80 0.05 14.62
C GLU A 153 -11.00 -0.35 15.89
N GLU A 154 -10.19 -1.41 15.80
CA GLU A 154 -9.38 -1.89 16.94
C GLU A 154 -8.32 -0.88 17.37
N ILE A 155 -7.68 -0.16 16.41
CA ILE A 155 -6.70 0.90 16.68
C ILE A 155 -7.38 2.10 17.36
N HIS A 156 -8.53 2.52 16.86
CA HIS A 156 -9.32 3.61 17.42
C HIS A 156 -9.79 3.28 18.84
N GLU A 157 -10.31 2.07 19.09
CA GLU A 157 -10.72 1.60 20.43
C GLU A 157 -9.55 1.58 21.44
N LYS A 158 -8.33 1.31 20.96
CA LYS A 158 -7.10 1.32 21.79
C LYS A 158 -6.54 2.75 21.97
N ASN A 159 -7.12 3.77 21.36
CA ASN A 159 -6.66 5.17 21.36
C ASN A 159 -5.20 5.29 20.86
N ILE A 160 -4.82 4.54 19.85
CA ILE A 160 -3.53 4.63 19.18
C ILE A 160 -3.67 5.63 18.03
N PRO A 161 -2.81 6.66 17.91
CA PRO A 161 -2.83 7.57 16.77
C PRO A 161 -2.71 6.83 15.44
N LEU A 162 -3.55 7.18 14.47
CA LEU A 162 -3.69 6.46 13.21
C LEU A 162 -3.31 7.33 12.00
N ILE A 163 -2.35 6.83 11.22
CA ILE A 163 -2.09 7.27 9.84
C ILE A 163 -2.87 6.33 8.91
N PHE A 164 -3.76 6.89 8.11
CA PHE A 164 -4.53 6.14 7.12
C PHE A 164 -4.05 6.46 5.70
N ASP A 165 -3.52 5.45 5.04
CA ASP A 165 -3.14 5.46 3.62
C ASP A 165 -3.99 4.41 2.88
N PRO A 166 -5.10 4.80 2.26
CA PRO A 166 -5.94 3.87 1.51
C PRO A 166 -5.28 3.38 0.23
N GLY A 167 -4.31 4.13 -0.32
CA GLY A 167 -3.68 3.87 -1.58
C GLY A 167 -4.69 3.57 -2.70
N GLN A 168 -4.35 2.66 -3.60
CA GLN A 168 -5.24 2.21 -4.68
C GLN A 168 -6.49 1.46 -4.16
N GLY A 169 -6.48 1.01 -2.90
CA GLY A 169 -7.61 0.35 -2.24
C GLY A 169 -8.82 1.24 -1.97
N ILE A 170 -8.67 2.57 -2.10
CA ILE A 170 -9.76 3.54 -1.85
C ILE A 170 -11.05 3.19 -2.61
N VAL A 171 -10.96 2.58 -3.79
CA VAL A 171 -12.10 2.17 -4.63
C VAL A 171 -12.91 1.01 -4.05
N LEU A 172 -12.39 0.30 -3.06
CA LEU A 172 -13.07 -0.83 -2.40
C LEU A 172 -14.16 -0.35 -1.43
N PHE A 173 -14.11 0.93 -1.01
CA PHE A 173 -14.97 1.48 0.02
C PHE A 173 -16.09 2.33 -0.58
N ASN A 174 -17.30 2.20 -0.02
CA ASN A 174 -18.36 3.15 -0.29
C ASN A 174 -18.18 4.44 0.55
N LYS A 175 -19.06 5.44 0.33
CA LYS A 175 -18.98 6.74 1.01
C LYS A 175 -19.04 6.62 2.54
N GLU A 176 -19.94 5.78 3.07
CA GLU A 176 -20.10 5.61 4.51
C GLU A 176 -18.88 4.96 5.14
N GLU A 177 -18.34 3.93 4.50
CA GLU A 177 -17.15 3.22 4.96
C GLU A 177 -15.91 4.14 4.97
N ILE A 178 -15.66 4.85 3.86
CA ILE A 178 -14.48 5.73 3.78
C ILE A 178 -14.60 6.92 4.74
N SER A 179 -15.81 7.49 4.90
CA SER A 179 -16.03 8.58 5.87
C SER A 179 -15.79 8.11 7.31
N LYS A 180 -16.17 6.85 7.63
CA LYS A 180 -15.88 6.26 8.93
C LYS A 180 -14.38 6.05 9.16
N LEU A 181 -13.66 5.54 8.14
CA LEU A 181 -12.21 5.31 8.21
C LEU A 181 -11.46 6.63 8.41
N VAL A 182 -11.78 7.66 7.61
CA VAL A 182 -11.21 9.01 7.77
C VAL A 182 -11.54 9.61 9.13
N GLY A 183 -12.76 9.40 9.63
CA GLY A 183 -13.19 9.90 10.95
C GLY A 183 -12.49 9.21 12.14
N MET A 184 -11.87 8.05 11.95
CA MET A 184 -11.05 7.35 12.94
C MET A 184 -9.56 7.69 12.84
N ALA A 185 -9.13 8.33 11.74
CA ALA A 185 -7.74 8.66 11.48
C ALA A 185 -7.35 10.01 12.11
N ASP A 186 -6.11 10.11 12.57
CA ASP A 186 -5.48 11.37 12.94
C ASP A 186 -4.77 12.01 11.74
N TYR A 187 -4.25 11.19 10.85
CA TYR A 187 -3.53 11.60 9.66
C TYR A 187 -4.02 10.83 8.44
N VAL A 188 -4.06 11.49 7.28
CA VAL A 188 -4.35 10.85 5.99
C VAL A 188 -3.20 11.15 5.03
N VAL A 189 -2.69 10.11 4.36
CA VAL A 189 -1.64 10.22 3.33
C VAL A 189 -2.21 9.73 2.00
N LEU A 190 -2.04 10.51 0.95
CA LEU A 190 -2.63 10.26 -0.37
C LEU A 190 -1.67 10.74 -1.46
N ASN A 191 -1.76 10.19 -2.65
CA ASN A 191 -1.24 10.86 -3.83
C ASN A 191 -2.28 11.80 -4.45
N GLU A 192 -1.92 12.57 -5.48
CA GLU A 192 -2.82 13.54 -6.14
C GLU A 192 -4.10 12.88 -6.68
N TYR A 193 -3.97 11.68 -7.26
CA TYR A 193 -5.12 10.96 -7.81
C TYR A 193 -6.05 10.46 -6.69
N GLU A 194 -5.50 9.87 -5.66
CA GLU A 194 -6.24 9.37 -4.49
C GLU A 194 -6.92 10.51 -3.73
N SER A 195 -6.25 11.66 -3.59
CA SER A 195 -6.83 12.88 -3.01
C SER A 195 -8.05 13.34 -3.78
N THR A 196 -7.96 13.39 -5.12
CA THR A 196 -9.09 13.73 -5.98
C THR A 196 -10.24 12.73 -5.85
N LEU A 197 -9.90 11.45 -5.75
CA LEU A 197 -10.89 10.37 -5.62
C LEU A 197 -11.57 10.39 -4.25
N LEU A 198 -10.81 10.61 -3.17
CA LEU A 198 -11.36 10.77 -1.82
C LEU A 198 -12.34 11.94 -1.75
N ALA A 199 -11.95 13.11 -2.25
CA ALA A 199 -12.78 14.31 -2.32
C ALA A 199 -14.10 14.03 -3.08
N LYS A 200 -14.02 13.32 -4.21
CA LYS A 200 -15.19 12.93 -5.00
C LYS A 200 -16.12 11.97 -4.24
N ILE A 201 -15.58 10.97 -3.56
CA ILE A 201 -16.38 9.98 -2.81
C ILE A 201 -17.06 10.64 -1.60
N MET A 202 -16.32 11.45 -0.85
CA MET A 202 -16.85 12.15 0.32
C MET A 202 -17.80 13.31 -0.05
N GLY A 203 -17.58 13.92 -1.22
CA GLY A 203 -18.31 15.09 -1.69
C GLY A 203 -17.83 16.38 -1.01
N GLU A 204 -16.59 16.40 -0.57
CA GLU A 204 -15.93 17.50 0.14
C GLU A 204 -14.50 17.67 -0.40
N ASP A 205 -13.98 18.91 -0.39
CA ASP A 205 -12.60 19.18 -0.78
C ASP A 205 -11.63 18.62 0.26
N ILE A 206 -10.42 18.22 -0.20
CA ILE A 206 -9.38 17.68 0.70
C ILE A 206 -9.00 18.69 1.80
N ALA A 207 -9.07 20.00 1.52
CA ALA A 207 -8.82 21.04 2.51
C ALA A 207 -9.89 21.08 3.61
N GLU A 208 -11.15 20.76 3.31
CA GLU A 208 -12.22 20.65 4.31
C GLU A 208 -12.07 19.36 5.13
N ILE A 209 -11.75 18.25 4.45
CA ILE A 209 -11.46 16.96 5.12
C ILE A 209 -10.30 17.13 6.10
N ALA A 210 -9.22 17.80 5.69
CA ALA A 210 -8.03 18.03 6.52
C ALA A 210 -8.30 18.79 7.82
N LYS A 211 -9.36 19.62 7.89
CA LYS A 211 -9.75 20.32 9.13
C LYS A 211 -10.26 19.38 10.23
N THR A 212 -10.65 18.16 9.87
CA THR A 212 -11.09 17.15 10.83
C THR A 212 -9.95 16.25 11.31
N LEU A 213 -8.76 16.41 10.73
CA LEU A 213 -7.55 15.61 10.98
C LEU A 213 -6.48 16.45 11.67
N THR A 214 -5.51 15.81 12.27
CA THR A 214 -4.28 16.49 12.71
C THR A 214 -3.48 17.01 11.51
N ALA A 215 -3.40 16.23 10.44
CA ALA A 215 -2.88 16.67 9.15
C ALA A 215 -3.33 15.75 8.00
N ALA A 216 -3.36 16.29 6.78
CA ALA A 216 -3.41 15.51 5.56
C ALA A 216 -2.16 15.77 4.72
N VAL A 217 -1.60 14.73 4.11
CA VAL A 217 -0.43 14.81 3.24
C VAL A 217 -0.84 14.36 1.84
N VAL A 218 -0.50 15.18 0.84
CA VAL A 218 -0.72 14.84 -0.58
C VAL A 218 0.62 14.78 -1.28
N THR A 219 1.07 13.58 -1.66
CA THR A 219 2.32 13.39 -2.41
C THR A 219 2.12 13.70 -3.89
N LYS A 220 3.10 14.38 -4.50
CA LYS A 220 3.06 14.91 -5.88
C LYS A 220 4.20 14.38 -6.76
N GLY A 221 4.73 13.22 -6.42
CA GLY A 221 5.84 12.61 -7.13
C GLY A 221 7.05 13.54 -7.21
N ALA A 222 7.50 13.84 -8.43
CA ALA A 222 8.65 14.72 -8.65
C ALA A 222 8.41 16.19 -8.23
N ASN A 223 7.17 16.56 -7.89
CA ASN A 223 6.81 17.90 -7.43
C ASN A 223 6.71 18.01 -5.90
N GLY A 224 7.25 17.04 -5.15
CA GLY A 224 7.27 17.07 -3.69
C GLY A 224 5.96 16.65 -3.03
N SER A 225 5.54 17.34 -1.98
CA SER A 225 4.29 17.05 -1.26
C SER A 225 3.67 18.29 -0.65
N ASP A 226 2.36 18.26 -0.49
CA ASP A 226 1.61 19.27 0.25
C ASP A 226 1.16 18.71 1.60
N ILE A 227 1.34 19.48 2.67
CA ILE A 227 0.85 19.16 4.00
C ILE A 227 -0.23 20.18 4.36
N LEU A 228 -1.41 19.70 4.73
CA LEU A 228 -2.54 20.52 5.15
C LEU A 228 -2.74 20.33 6.66
N VAL A 229 -2.68 21.42 7.42
CA VAL A 229 -2.89 21.49 8.88
C VAL A 229 -3.80 22.67 9.19
N ASP A 230 -4.89 22.45 9.89
CA ASP A 230 -5.84 23.52 10.28
C ASP A 230 -6.32 24.42 9.13
N GLY A 231 -6.31 23.91 7.90
CA GLY A 231 -6.67 24.66 6.68
C GLY A 231 -5.50 25.42 6.03
N ASP A 232 -4.33 25.44 6.65
CA ASP A 232 -3.12 26.00 6.06
C ASP A 232 -2.41 24.92 5.22
N LEU A 233 -1.91 25.33 4.06
CA LEU A 233 -1.18 24.48 3.14
C LEU A 233 0.32 24.80 3.20
N MET A 234 1.14 23.79 3.49
CA MET A 234 2.60 23.86 3.43
C MET A 234 3.10 22.98 2.30
N HIS A 235 3.84 23.54 1.36
CA HIS A 235 4.50 22.78 0.32
C HIS A 235 5.90 22.35 0.75
N ILE A 236 6.23 21.07 0.53
CA ILE A 236 7.57 20.51 0.74
C ILE A 236 8.17 20.19 -0.62
N GLU A 237 9.23 20.90 -0.94
CA GLU A 237 9.97 20.68 -2.20
C GLU A 237 10.61 19.29 -2.25
N PRO A 238 10.66 18.66 -3.43
CA PRO A 238 11.29 17.35 -3.57
C PRO A 238 12.81 17.46 -3.47
N ILE A 239 13.45 16.39 -3.00
CA ILE A 239 14.90 16.27 -3.13
C ILE A 239 15.23 15.91 -4.58
N SER A 240 16.10 16.71 -5.23
CA SER A 240 16.56 16.42 -6.58
C SER A 240 17.42 15.17 -6.60
N VAL A 241 17.08 14.24 -7.50
CA VAL A 241 17.86 13.02 -7.75
C VAL A 241 18.41 13.06 -9.18
N GLU A 242 19.63 12.58 -9.37
CA GLU A 242 20.29 12.57 -10.68
C GLU A 242 19.69 11.52 -11.63
N HIS A 243 19.24 10.40 -11.05
CA HIS A 243 18.69 9.27 -11.80
C HIS A 243 17.64 8.52 -10.99
N VAL A 244 16.49 8.29 -11.59
CA VAL A 244 15.45 7.41 -11.05
C VAL A 244 15.69 6.00 -11.62
N ALA A 245 16.15 5.08 -10.79
CA ALA A 245 16.43 3.71 -11.22
C ALA A 245 15.13 2.89 -11.35
N GLU A 246 14.29 2.94 -10.33
CA GLU A 246 13.02 2.22 -10.28
C GLU A 246 12.08 2.88 -9.24
N PRO A 247 10.87 3.34 -9.62
CA PRO A 247 10.00 4.11 -8.74
C PRO A 247 9.01 3.26 -7.92
N THR A 248 8.96 1.93 -8.10
CA THR A 248 8.02 1.07 -7.36
C THR A 248 8.27 1.16 -5.86
N GLY A 249 7.23 1.35 -5.08
CA GLY A 249 7.30 1.49 -3.63
C GLY A 249 7.77 2.86 -3.12
N CYS A 250 8.02 3.83 -4.02
CA CYS A 250 8.41 5.19 -3.58
C CYS A 250 7.28 5.96 -2.87
N GLY A 251 6.05 5.46 -2.95
CA GLY A 251 4.88 6.01 -2.26
C GLY A 251 4.61 5.40 -0.90
N ASP A 252 5.31 4.33 -0.55
CA ASP A 252 5.09 3.54 0.67
C ASP A 252 5.78 4.13 1.91
#